data_15f397af87da08c5beeabe63bc749db7
#
_entry.id   15f397af87da08c5beeabe63bc749db7
#
_cell.length_a   1.000
_cell.length_b   1.000
_cell.length_c   1.000
_cell.angle_alpha   90.00
_cell.angle_beta   90.00
_cell.angle_gamma   90.00
#
_symmetry.space_group_name_H-M   'P 1'
#
loop_
_entity.id
_entity.type
_entity.pdbx_description
1 polymer ?
#
loop_
_entity_poly.entity_id
_entity_poly.type
_entity_poly.pdbx_seq_one_letter_code
_entity_poly.pdbx_strand_id
1 'polypeptide(L)'
;MKEEFEKLAAAGKIEGRQVEPLVLLTTSGFCSHRSWGFGRIKTVDTVFARFIIDFPGKAGHTMDLTFAADSLKPIPKDHILARKSVDLEGLQKTAALHHLDLIKVVLNSYGGRATLDQIHAVLVPDVIADDWKKWWEVAKQEMKKDAKP
;
A
#
# COMPACT_ATOMS: atom_id res chain seq x y z
N MET A 1 4.72 -7.50 18.16
CA MET A 1 5.10 -8.61 17.24
C MET A 1 6.60 -8.89 17.16
N LYS A 2 7.43 -7.93 17.46
CA LYS A 2 8.89 -8.14 17.38
C LYS A 2 9.36 -9.29 18.25
N GLU A 3 8.86 -9.36 19.48
CA GLU A 3 9.22 -10.43 20.42
C GLU A 3 8.84 -11.82 19.92
N GLU A 4 7.66 -11.94 19.32
CA GLU A 4 7.19 -13.20 18.76
C GLU A 4 8.05 -13.65 17.59
N PHE A 5 8.46 -12.73 16.73
CA PHE A 5 9.35 -13.06 15.62
C PHE A 5 10.77 -13.40 16.11
N GLU A 6 11.25 -12.74 17.15
CA GLU A 6 12.54 -13.10 17.76
C GLU A 6 12.51 -14.50 18.35
N LYS A 7 11.41 -14.88 18.97
CA LYS A 7 11.20 -16.25 19.48
C LYS A 7 11.18 -17.28 18.35
N LEU A 8 10.53 -16.97 17.23
CA LEU A 8 10.51 -17.84 16.06
C LEU A 8 11.91 -17.99 15.46
N ALA A 9 12.69 -16.92 15.42
CA ALA A 9 14.07 -16.97 14.96
C ALA A 9 14.93 -17.83 15.89
N ALA A 10 14.77 -17.68 17.20
CA ALA A 10 15.48 -18.50 18.18
C ALA A 10 15.11 -19.99 18.08
N ALA A 11 13.87 -20.28 17.69
CA ALA A 11 13.40 -21.66 17.48
C ALA A 11 13.78 -22.22 16.10
N GLY A 12 14.45 -21.44 15.26
CA GLY A 12 14.87 -21.88 13.93
C GLY A 12 13.76 -21.90 12.88
N LYS A 13 12.59 -21.32 13.17
CA LYS A 13 11.46 -21.28 12.23
C LYS A 13 11.59 -20.17 11.20
N ILE A 14 12.29 -19.10 11.55
CA ILE A 14 12.67 -18.03 10.64
C ILE A 14 14.14 -17.67 10.90
N GLU A 15 14.75 -16.91 9.99
CA GLU A 15 16.11 -16.44 10.19
C GLU A 15 16.11 -15.09 10.93
N GLY A 16 17.18 -14.83 11.70
CA GLY A 16 17.30 -13.58 12.46
C GLY A 16 17.18 -12.33 11.60
N ARG A 17 17.74 -12.38 10.37
CA ARG A 17 17.66 -11.28 9.40
C ARG A 17 16.23 -10.97 8.92
N GLN A 18 15.32 -11.89 9.11
CA GLN A 18 13.92 -11.77 8.67
C GLN A 18 13.03 -11.07 9.69
N VAL A 19 13.49 -10.93 10.93
CA VAL A 19 12.70 -10.30 12.00
C VAL A 19 12.28 -8.88 11.64
N GLU A 20 13.23 -8.03 11.22
CA GLU A 20 12.91 -6.63 10.86
C GLU A 20 11.93 -6.50 9.70
N PRO A 21 12.13 -7.19 8.56
CA PRO A 21 11.14 -7.14 7.49
C PRO A 21 9.76 -7.58 7.93
N LEU A 22 9.66 -8.63 8.74
CA LEU A 22 8.36 -9.12 9.22
C LEU A 22 7.70 -8.13 10.18
N VAL A 23 8.48 -7.46 11.03
CA VAL A 23 7.96 -6.41 11.91
C VAL A 23 7.40 -5.25 11.08
N LEU A 24 8.11 -4.83 10.04
CA LEU A 24 7.64 -3.75 9.15
C LEU A 24 6.34 -4.13 8.45
N LEU A 25 6.24 -5.37 7.97
CA LEU A 25 5.03 -5.87 7.32
C LEU A 25 3.83 -5.86 8.26
N THR A 26 4.00 -6.35 9.48
CA THR A 26 2.91 -6.39 10.45
C THR A 26 2.52 -5.01 10.98
N THR A 27 3.50 -4.13 11.16
CA THR A 27 3.24 -2.76 11.60
C THR A 27 2.42 -1.99 10.56
N SER A 28 2.77 -2.14 9.31
CA SER A 28 2.06 -1.53 8.19
C SER A 28 0.70 -2.20 7.95
N GLY A 29 0.65 -3.52 7.97
CA GLY A 29 -0.54 -4.29 7.63
C GLY A 29 -0.78 -4.42 6.14
N PHE A 30 0.06 -3.82 5.30
CA PHE A 30 -0.07 -3.84 3.83
C PHE A 30 1.26 -4.22 3.20
N CYS A 31 1.18 -4.88 2.05
CA CYS A 31 2.35 -5.39 1.37
C CYS A 31 2.18 -5.32 -0.14
N SER A 32 3.30 -5.50 -0.85
CA SER A 32 3.33 -5.62 -2.30
C SER A 32 4.05 -6.91 -2.67
N HIS A 33 3.42 -7.74 -3.49
CA HIS A 33 3.99 -8.94 -4.06
C HIS A 33 4.31 -8.70 -5.52
N ARG A 34 5.46 -9.21 -5.96
CA ARG A 34 5.96 -9.05 -7.32
C ARG A 34 4.97 -9.50 -8.40
N SER A 35 4.26 -10.62 -8.16
CA SER A 35 3.32 -11.21 -9.12
C SER A 35 1.87 -10.87 -8.82
N TRP A 36 1.51 -10.74 -7.54
CA TRP A 36 0.11 -10.57 -7.13
C TRP A 36 -0.25 -9.14 -6.72
N GLY A 37 0.73 -8.25 -6.69
CA GLY A 37 0.54 -6.84 -6.44
C GLY A 37 0.26 -6.51 -4.97
N PHE A 38 -0.59 -5.53 -4.76
CA PHE A 38 -0.94 -5.02 -3.43
C PHE A 38 -1.74 -6.03 -2.64
N GLY A 39 -1.36 -6.25 -1.37
CA GLY A 39 -2.06 -7.16 -0.47
C GLY A 39 -2.26 -6.56 0.90
N ARG A 40 -3.31 -7.04 1.59
CA ARG A 40 -3.58 -6.68 2.98
C ARG A 40 -3.31 -7.89 3.87
N ILE A 41 -2.44 -7.71 4.85
CA ILE A 41 -2.13 -8.76 5.83
C ILE A 41 -3.30 -8.84 6.80
N LYS A 42 -4.05 -9.93 6.70
CA LYS A 42 -5.26 -10.13 7.48
C LYS A 42 -4.96 -10.70 8.86
N THR A 43 -4.07 -11.68 8.92
CA THR A 43 -3.75 -12.41 10.15
C THR A 43 -2.28 -12.83 10.16
N VAL A 44 -1.68 -12.82 11.34
CA VAL A 44 -0.36 -13.38 11.58
C VAL A 44 -0.53 -14.60 12.46
N ASP A 45 -0.11 -15.76 11.94
CA ASP A 45 -0.17 -17.04 12.67
C ASP A 45 1.24 -17.39 13.14
N THR A 46 1.49 -17.15 14.42
CA THR A 46 2.82 -17.43 15.00
C THR A 46 3.02 -18.92 15.34
N VAL A 47 1.93 -19.67 15.43
CA VAL A 47 2.01 -21.13 15.71
C VAL A 47 2.54 -21.87 14.49
N PHE A 48 1.97 -21.60 13.32
CA PHE A 48 2.39 -22.22 12.05
C PHE A 48 3.36 -21.36 11.24
N ALA A 49 3.79 -20.24 11.81
CA ALA A 49 4.76 -19.32 11.20
C ALA A 49 4.36 -18.89 9.79
N ARG A 50 3.16 -18.30 9.65
CA ARG A 50 2.62 -17.88 8.35
C ARG A 50 1.74 -16.64 8.47
N PHE A 51 1.58 -15.94 7.34
CA PHE A 51 0.58 -14.89 7.18
C PHE A 51 -0.65 -15.42 6.45
N ILE A 52 -1.80 -14.80 6.72
CA ILE A 52 -2.99 -14.89 5.88
C ILE A 52 -3.14 -13.51 5.24
N ILE A 53 -3.12 -13.45 3.91
CA ILE A 53 -3.06 -12.21 3.16
C ILE A 53 -4.17 -12.20 2.10
N ASP A 54 -4.85 -11.05 1.98
CA ASP A 54 -5.83 -10.84 0.91
C ASP A 54 -5.15 -10.09 -0.24
N PHE A 55 -5.00 -10.77 -1.38
CA PHE A 55 -4.56 -10.17 -2.64
C PHE A 55 -5.75 -10.07 -3.60
N PRO A 56 -5.72 -9.17 -4.58
CA PRO A 56 -6.75 -9.16 -5.61
C PRO A 56 -6.85 -10.54 -6.28
N GLY A 57 -8.04 -11.12 -6.25
CA GLY A 57 -8.27 -12.46 -6.79
C GLY A 57 -7.76 -13.61 -5.95
N LYS A 58 -7.15 -13.36 -4.80
CA LYS A 58 -6.60 -14.38 -3.89
C LYS A 58 -6.88 -14.04 -2.44
N ALA A 59 -8.14 -14.07 -2.04
CA ALA A 59 -8.53 -13.82 -0.65
C ALA A 59 -8.06 -14.97 0.25
N GLY A 60 -7.57 -14.64 1.45
CA GLY A 60 -7.18 -15.64 2.42
C GLY A 60 -5.98 -16.50 2.04
N HIS A 61 -5.08 -15.97 1.21
CA HIS A 61 -3.88 -16.70 0.80
C HIS A 61 -2.92 -16.86 1.97
N THR A 62 -2.46 -18.09 2.22
CA THR A 62 -1.48 -18.36 3.28
C THR A 62 -0.07 -18.30 2.69
N MET A 63 0.85 -17.71 3.45
CA MET A 63 2.24 -17.57 3.04
C MET A 63 3.15 -17.76 4.25
N ASP A 64 4.13 -18.65 4.13
CA ASP A 64 5.10 -18.87 5.21
C ASP A 64 5.86 -17.58 5.50
N LEU A 65 6.18 -17.33 6.78
CA LEU A 65 6.89 -16.11 7.17
C LEU A 65 8.25 -16.00 6.50
N THR A 66 8.98 -17.10 6.34
CA THR A 66 10.28 -17.11 5.66
C THR A 66 10.17 -16.63 4.22
N PHE A 67 9.16 -17.12 3.50
CA PHE A 67 8.89 -16.72 2.12
C PHE A 67 8.42 -15.27 2.06
N ALA A 68 7.51 -14.89 2.98
CA ALA A 68 6.96 -13.54 3.02
C ALA A 68 8.04 -12.48 3.26
N ALA A 69 8.97 -12.74 4.19
CA ALA A 69 10.04 -11.81 4.50
C ALA A 69 10.93 -11.51 3.29
N ASP A 70 11.12 -12.50 2.41
CA ASP A 70 11.98 -12.36 1.23
C ASP A 70 11.21 -11.89 -0.01
N SER A 71 9.90 -12.09 -0.06
CA SER A 71 9.07 -11.86 -1.25
C SER A 71 8.19 -10.62 -1.18
N LEU A 72 7.81 -10.18 0.02
CA LEU A 72 6.91 -9.06 0.20
C LEU A 72 7.67 -7.79 0.58
N LYS A 73 7.18 -6.66 0.08
CA LYS A 73 7.65 -5.34 0.49
C LYS A 73 6.56 -4.68 1.33
N PRO A 74 6.91 -4.07 2.48
CA PRO A 74 5.91 -3.35 3.27
C PRO A 74 5.44 -2.09 2.53
N ILE A 75 4.15 -1.82 2.60
CA ILE A 75 3.53 -0.61 2.05
C ILE A 75 3.11 0.26 3.23
N PRO A 76 3.58 1.51 3.35
CA PRO A 76 3.20 2.40 4.45
C PRO A 76 1.69 2.64 4.48
N LYS A 77 1.14 2.89 5.65
CA LYS A 77 -0.30 3.15 5.82
C LYS A 77 -0.78 4.41 5.10
N ASP A 78 0.11 5.37 4.90
CA ASP A 78 -0.20 6.61 4.17
C ASP A 78 -0.04 6.50 2.66
N HIS A 79 0.44 5.35 2.16
CA HIS A 79 0.52 5.09 0.73
C HIS A 79 -0.89 5.10 0.11
N ILE A 80 -1.01 5.62 -1.10
CA ILE A 80 -2.30 5.72 -1.78
C ILE A 80 -3.02 4.36 -1.89
N LEU A 81 -2.27 3.28 -2.13
CA LEU A 81 -2.86 1.93 -2.23
C LEU A 81 -3.43 1.47 -0.89
N ALA A 82 -2.73 1.75 0.22
CA ALA A 82 -3.22 1.41 1.55
C ALA A 82 -4.45 2.25 1.89
N ARG A 83 -4.44 3.53 1.59
CA ARG A 83 -5.56 4.43 1.84
C ARG A 83 -6.80 4.05 1.02
N LYS A 84 -6.62 3.62 -0.23
CA LYS A 84 -7.71 3.09 -1.06
C LYS A 84 -8.38 1.87 -0.40
N SER A 85 -7.58 1.02 0.21
CA SER A 85 -8.08 -0.18 0.86
C SER A 85 -8.88 0.11 2.12
N VAL A 86 -8.49 1.15 2.88
CA VAL A 86 -9.05 1.46 4.19
C VAL A 86 -10.16 2.51 4.11
N ASP A 87 -9.99 3.53 3.28
CA ASP A 87 -10.87 4.70 3.23
C ASP A 87 -11.05 5.23 1.82
N LEU A 88 -11.59 4.39 0.95
CA LEU A 88 -11.86 4.78 -0.44
C LEU A 88 -12.81 5.99 -0.52
N GLU A 89 -13.83 6.00 0.32
CA GLU A 89 -14.83 7.08 0.37
C GLU A 89 -14.19 8.42 0.72
N GLY A 90 -13.27 8.44 1.68
CA GLY A 90 -12.51 9.64 2.04
C GLY A 90 -11.64 10.14 0.90
N LEU A 91 -11.02 9.23 0.14
CA LEU A 91 -10.26 9.61 -1.05
C LEU A 91 -11.15 10.17 -2.15
N GLN A 92 -12.35 9.62 -2.33
CA GLN A 92 -13.33 10.14 -3.30
C GLN A 92 -13.73 11.56 -2.94
N LYS A 93 -13.93 11.87 -1.67
CA LYS A 93 -14.21 13.23 -1.19
C LYS A 93 -13.04 14.16 -1.44
N THR A 94 -11.82 13.70 -1.17
CA THR A 94 -10.60 14.47 -1.45
C THR A 94 -10.48 14.78 -2.94
N ALA A 95 -10.79 13.81 -3.79
CA ALA A 95 -10.78 14.01 -5.24
C ALA A 95 -11.77 15.10 -5.68
N ALA A 96 -12.94 15.16 -5.04
CA ALA A 96 -13.98 16.12 -5.39
C ALA A 96 -13.67 17.52 -4.90
N LEU A 97 -13.03 17.66 -3.73
CA LEU A 97 -12.88 18.94 -3.03
C LEU A 97 -11.43 19.45 -3.00
N HIS A 98 -10.45 18.57 -3.04
CA HIS A 98 -9.03 18.91 -2.85
C HIS A 98 -8.14 18.16 -3.83
N HIS A 99 -8.22 18.53 -5.12
CA HIS A 99 -7.48 17.88 -6.21
C HIS A 99 -5.98 17.81 -5.93
N LEU A 100 -5.39 18.92 -5.50
CA LEU A 100 -3.96 19.02 -5.27
C LEU A 100 -3.51 18.11 -4.12
N ASP A 101 -4.30 18.03 -3.06
CA ASP A 101 -3.97 17.17 -1.92
C ASP A 101 -3.93 15.70 -2.34
N LEU A 102 -4.86 15.28 -3.19
CA LEU A 102 -4.87 13.92 -3.71
C LEU A 102 -3.63 13.64 -4.56
N ILE A 103 -3.25 14.57 -5.44
CA ILE A 103 -2.04 14.45 -6.25
C ILE A 103 -0.81 14.33 -5.35
N LYS A 104 -0.73 15.12 -4.29
CA LYS A 104 0.39 15.05 -3.34
C LYS A 104 0.49 13.69 -2.65
N VAL A 105 -0.65 13.09 -2.29
CA VAL A 105 -0.67 11.74 -1.71
C VAL A 105 -0.11 10.72 -2.70
N VAL A 106 -0.53 10.79 -3.97
CA VAL A 106 -0.03 9.88 -5.00
C VAL A 106 1.47 10.07 -5.21
N LEU A 107 1.93 11.31 -5.34
CA LEU A 107 3.35 11.59 -5.54
C LEU A 107 4.20 11.11 -4.37
N ASN A 108 3.77 11.36 -3.15
CA ASN A 108 4.50 10.90 -1.96
C ASN A 108 4.57 9.38 -1.91
N SER A 109 3.54 8.69 -2.39
CA SER A 109 3.52 7.23 -2.43
C SER A 109 4.55 6.65 -3.39
N TYR A 110 4.95 7.40 -4.41
CA TYR A 110 5.90 6.98 -5.43
C TYR A 110 7.21 7.79 -5.38
N GLY A 111 7.59 8.21 -4.17
CA GLY A 111 8.88 8.88 -3.96
C GLY A 111 9.00 10.28 -4.54
N GLY A 112 7.88 10.97 -4.71
CA GLY A 112 7.82 12.32 -5.27
C GLY A 112 7.73 12.37 -6.78
N ARG A 113 7.70 11.20 -7.45
CA ARG A 113 7.63 11.11 -8.90
C ARG A 113 6.60 10.07 -9.32
N ALA A 114 5.66 10.46 -10.15
CA ALA A 114 4.70 9.53 -10.76
C ALA A 114 4.41 10.01 -12.18
N THR A 115 4.31 9.05 -13.11
CA THR A 115 3.89 9.35 -14.47
C THR A 115 2.38 9.58 -14.49
N LEU A 116 1.90 10.24 -15.54
CA LEU A 116 0.45 10.42 -15.73
C LEU A 116 -0.27 9.06 -15.77
N ASP A 117 0.34 8.07 -16.41
CA ASP A 117 -0.22 6.71 -16.48
C ASP A 117 -0.33 6.07 -15.10
N GLN A 118 0.67 6.25 -14.24
CA GLN A 118 0.63 5.74 -12.86
C GLN A 118 -0.47 6.42 -12.05
N ILE A 119 -0.60 7.73 -12.16
CA ILE A 119 -1.64 8.51 -11.47
C ILE A 119 -3.01 8.05 -11.93
N HIS A 120 -3.21 7.94 -13.23
CA HIS A 120 -4.47 7.47 -13.81
C HIS A 120 -4.81 6.06 -13.33
N ALA A 121 -3.86 5.13 -13.42
CA ALA A 121 -4.08 3.74 -13.05
C ALA A 121 -4.47 3.57 -11.58
N VAL A 122 -3.92 4.40 -10.70
CA VAL A 122 -4.20 4.35 -9.26
C VAL A 122 -5.56 4.96 -8.92
N LEU A 123 -5.95 6.05 -9.59
CA LEU A 123 -7.15 6.82 -9.25
C LEU A 123 -8.41 6.42 -10.01
N VAL A 124 -8.26 5.93 -11.24
CA VAL A 124 -9.40 5.58 -12.09
C VAL A 124 -9.57 4.06 -12.14
N PRO A 125 -10.78 3.51 -11.98
CA PRO A 125 -12.06 4.18 -11.73
C PRO A 125 -12.44 4.34 -10.25
N ASP A 126 -11.64 3.81 -9.33
CA ASP A 126 -12.05 3.66 -7.93
C ASP A 126 -12.22 4.99 -7.20
N VAL A 127 -11.27 5.89 -7.33
CA VAL A 127 -11.30 7.20 -6.65
C VAL A 127 -12.00 8.23 -7.53
N ILE A 128 -11.71 8.22 -8.83
CA ILE A 128 -12.30 9.13 -9.82
C ILE A 128 -13.06 8.27 -10.82
N ALA A 129 -14.38 8.18 -10.63
CA ALA A 129 -15.24 7.31 -11.45
C ALA A 129 -15.62 7.97 -12.79
N ASP A 130 -15.74 9.31 -12.81
CA ASP A 130 -16.27 10.06 -13.95
C ASP A 130 -15.26 11.08 -14.45
N ASP A 131 -15.26 11.30 -15.77
CA ASP A 131 -14.60 12.40 -16.46
C ASP A 131 -13.18 12.73 -15.94
N TRP A 132 -12.29 11.76 -16.09
CA TRP A 132 -10.87 11.91 -15.74
C TRP A 132 -10.23 13.15 -16.38
N LYS A 133 -10.53 13.44 -17.65
CA LYS A 133 -9.92 14.57 -18.38
C LYS A 133 -10.23 15.89 -17.69
N LYS A 134 -11.48 16.10 -17.32
CA LYS A 134 -11.93 17.31 -16.63
C LYS A 134 -11.27 17.42 -15.26
N TRP A 135 -11.23 16.34 -14.51
CA TRP A 135 -10.60 16.29 -13.20
C TRP A 135 -9.12 16.66 -13.32
N TRP A 136 -8.43 16.07 -14.28
CA TRP A 136 -7.01 16.29 -14.50
C TRP A 136 -6.72 17.73 -14.91
N GLU A 137 -7.57 18.35 -15.74
CA GLU A 137 -7.43 19.75 -16.11
C GLU A 137 -7.51 20.69 -14.89
N VAL A 138 -8.45 20.43 -13.98
CA VAL A 138 -8.57 21.20 -12.74
C VAL A 138 -7.34 21.01 -11.86
N ALA A 139 -6.89 19.78 -11.74
CA ALA A 139 -5.70 19.45 -10.95
C ALA A 139 -4.45 20.16 -11.49
N LYS A 140 -4.26 20.19 -12.81
CA LYS A 140 -3.15 20.88 -13.44
C LYS A 140 -3.18 22.39 -13.14
N GLN A 141 -4.35 22.99 -13.19
CA GLN A 141 -4.50 24.41 -12.88
C GLN A 141 -4.13 24.71 -11.43
N GLU A 142 -4.56 23.87 -10.51
CA GLU A 142 -4.20 24.00 -9.09
C GLU A 142 -2.71 23.83 -8.85
N MET A 143 -2.07 22.87 -9.54
CA MET A 143 -0.62 22.67 -9.47
C MET A 143 0.14 23.92 -9.97
N LYS A 144 -0.34 24.55 -11.03
CA LYS A 144 0.27 25.79 -11.54
C LYS A 144 0.18 26.93 -10.52
N LYS A 145 -0.94 27.07 -9.85
CA LYS A 145 -1.13 28.07 -8.79
C LYS A 145 -0.20 27.82 -7.61
N ASP A 146 -0.09 26.56 -7.20
CA ASP A 146 0.76 26.16 -6.07
C ASP A 146 2.25 26.33 -6.38
N ALA A 147 2.64 26.20 -7.64
CA ALA A 147 4.02 26.32 -8.08
C ALA A 147 4.51 27.76 -8.18
N LYS A 148 3.62 28.75 -8.11
CA LYS A 148 4.01 30.16 -8.16
C LYS A 148 4.66 30.58 -6.86
N PRO A 149 5.79 31.29 -6.93
CA PRO A 149 6.44 31.81 -5.73
C PRO A 149 5.61 32.87 -5.02
#